data_8ca37a817c5bc8e2e412164ff3a0ba37
#
_entry.id   8ca37a817c5bc8e2e412164ff3a0ba37
#
_cell.length_a   1.000
_cell.length_b   1.000
_cell.length_c   1.000
_cell.angle_alpha   90.00
_cell.angle_beta   90.00
_cell.angle_gamma   90.00
#
_symmetry.space_group_name_H-M   'P 1'
#
loop_
_entity.id
_entity.type
_entity.pdbx_description
1 polymer ?
#
loop_
_entity_poly.entity_id
_entity_poly.type
_entity_poly.pdbx_seq_one_letter_code
_entity_poly.pdbx_strand_id
1 'polypeptide(L)' 'MVMTKIDIITRSNKLDELMNALNDIGVLGMTVSQVFGCGLQKGHEEVYRGKKYDINLVPKIKVETVVC' A
#
# COMPACT_ATOMS: atom_id res chain seq x y z
N MET A 1 22.02 14.63 11.25
CA MET A 1 20.82 13.89 11.49
C MET A 1 20.39 13.19 10.24
N VAL A 2 20.05 11.92 10.33
CA VAL A 2 19.66 11.16 9.18
C VAL A 2 18.17 10.92 9.25
N MET A 3 17.47 11.19 8.16
CA MET A 3 16.07 10.93 8.10
C MET A 3 15.80 9.86 7.10
N THR A 4 14.88 9.01 7.39
CA THR A 4 14.51 7.91 6.52
C THR A 4 13.04 8.02 6.17
N LYS A 5 12.75 7.90 4.90
CA LYS A 5 11.38 7.89 4.45
C LYS A 5 10.92 6.46 4.33
N ILE A 6 9.75 6.16 4.83
CA ILE A 6 9.20 4.83 4.80
C ILE A 6 7.85 4.89 4.11
N ASP A 7 7.67 4.03 3.12
CA ASP A 7 6.38 3.91 2.44
C ASP A 7 5.80 2.55 2.77
N ILE A 8 4.57 2.53 3.21
CA ILE A 8 3.91 1.30 3.60
C ILE A 8 2.61 1.19 2.85
N ILE A 9 2.35 0.03 2.27
CA ILE A 9 1.06 -0.20 1.64
C ILE A 9 0.37 -1.31 2.40
N THR A 10 -0.83 -1.05 2.86
CA THR A 10 -1.54 -1.99 3.69
C THR A 10 -3.02 -1.94 3.38
N ARG A 11 -3.77 -2.85 3.95
CA ARG A 11 -5.19 -2.85 3.79
C ARG A 11 -5.79 -1.85 4.75
N SER A 12 -6.94 -1.30 4.40
CA SER A 12 -7.53 -0.26 5.21
C SER A 12 -7.88 -0.75 6.61
N ASN A 13 -8.16 -2.04 6.77
CA ASN A 13 -8.52 -2.53 8.09
C ASN A 13 -7.32 -2.64 9.03
N LYS A 14 -6.12 -2.39 8.55
CA LYS A 14 -4.95 -2.39 9.39
C LYS A 14 -4.45 -0.99 9.72
N LEU A 15 -5.12 0.01 9.21
CA LEU A 15 -4.63 1.37 9.33
C LEU A 15 -4.50 1.82 10.77
N ASP A 16 -5.50 1.53 11.59
CA ASP A 16 -5.46 1.99 12.98
C ASP A 16 -4.28 1.37 13.74
N GLU A 17 -4.05 0.09 13.54
CA GLU A 17 -2.93 -0.57 14.19
C GLU A 17 -1.61 0.01 13.71
N LEU A 18 -1.51 0.28 12.42
CA LEU A 18 -0.31 0.83 11.86
C LEU A 18 -0.05 2.23 12.39
N MET A 19 -1.08 3.05 12.46
CA MET A 19 -0.90 4.41 12.95
C MET A 19 -0.47 4.43 14.40
N ASN A 20 -1.01 3.53 15.20
CA ASN A 20 -0.62 3.45 16.59
C ASN A 20 0.84 3.00 16.71
N ALA A 21 1.25 2.03 15.90
CA ALA A 21 2.62 1.56 15.94
C ALA A 21 3.60 2.67 15.51
N LEU A 22 3.22 3.43 14.48
CA LEU A 22 4.07 4.50 14.01
C LEU A 22 4.18 5.63 15.03
N ASN A 23 3.09 5.91 15.72
CA ASN A 23 3.14 6.89 16.76
C ASN A 23 4.09 6.46 17.87
N ASP A 24 4.11 5.19 18.19
CA ASP A 24 4.94 4.70 19.27
C ASP A 24 6.43 4.85 18.95
N ILE A 25 6.80 4.83 17.71
CA ILE A 25 8.20 5.00 17.37
C ILE A 25 8.57 6.44 17.06
N GLY A 26 7.60 7.34 17.22
CA GLY A 26 7.94 8.75 17.12
C GLY A 26 8.16 9.28 15.72
N VAL A 27 7.24 8.96 14.80
CA VAL A 27 7.39 9.50 13.46
C VAL A 27 7.18 10.99 13.47
N LEU A 28 7.79 11.66 12.53
CA LEU A 28 7.70 13.11 12.44
C LEU A 28 6.43 13.56 11.71
N GLY A 29 5.96 12.77 10.82
CA GLY A 29 4.73 13.11 10.10
C GLY A 29 4.28 11.95 9.29
N MET A 30 3.05 11.98 8.84
CA MET A 30 2.49 10.92 8.09
C MET A 30 1.57 11.44 7.04
N THR A 31 1.59 10.86 5.88
CA THR A 31 0.64 11.18 4.82
C THR A 31 -0.05 9.89 4.45
N VAL A 32 -1.37 9.92 4.41
CA VAL A 32 -2.16 8.73 4.13
C VAL A 32 -2.93 8.97 2.85
N SER A 33 -2.84 8.04 1.92
CA SER A 33 -3.60 8.16 0.68
C SER A 33 -4.18 6.80 0.32
N GLN A 34 -5.22 6.83 -0.48
CA GLN A 34 -5.84 5.62 -0.94
C GLN A 34 -5.27 5.25 -2.29
N VAL A 35 -4.89 4.01 -2.47
CA VAL A 35 -4.32 3.55 -3.71
C VAL A 35 -4.97 2.22 -4.08
N PHE A 36 -4.71 1.74 -5.26
CA PHE A 36 -5.24 0.46 -5.68
C PHE A 36 -4.09 -0.45 -6.06
N GLY A 37 -4.07 -1.61 -5.47
CA GLY A 37 -3.16 -2.65 -5.89
C GLY A 37 -3.72 -3.33 -7.09
N CYS A 38 -2.87 -3.73 -8.01
CA CYS A 38 -3.32 -4.26 -9.25
C CYS A 38 -2.51 -5.50 -9.56
N GLY A 39 -3.14 -6.57 -9.94
CA GLY A 39 -2.43 -7.77 -10.29
C GLY A 39 -3.17 -8.58 -11.31
N LEU A 40 -2.45 -9.37 -12.04
CA LEU A 40 -3.05 -10.23 -13.01
C LEU A 40 -3.33 -11.56 -12.36
N GLN A 41 -4.47 -12.10 -12.64
CA GLN A 41 -4.78 -13.31 -12.05
C GLN A 41 -4.36 -14.40 -12.94
N LYS A 42 -3.53 -15.31 -12.49
CA LYS A 42 -3.10 -16.29 -13.27
C LYS A 42 -4.00 -17.39 -13.17
N GLY A 43 -4.11 -18.26 -13.86
CA GLY A 43 -5.01 -19.28 -13.70
C GLY A 43 -6.25 -19.10 -14.44
N HIS A 44 -6.53 -18.05 -14.86
CA HIS A 44 -7.62 -17.80 -15.54
C HIS A 44 -7.22 -17.76 -16.83
N GLU A 45 -7.79 -17.83 -17.66
CA GLU A 45 -7.37 -17.85 -18.87
C GLU A 45 -6.98 -16.72 -19.35
N GLU A 46 -6.12 -16.48 -19.59
CA GLU A 46 -5.68 -15.36 -19.92
C GLU A 46 -5.33 -15.32 -21.22
N VAL A 47 -5.61 -14.72 -21.91
CA VAL A 47 -5.30 -14.68 -23.09
C VAL A 47 -4.62 -13.54 -23.38
N TYR A 48 -3.62 -13.49 -23.81
CA TYR A 48 -2.92 -12.34 -23.97
C TYR A 48 -3.04 -11.89 -25.22
N ARG A 49 -2.65 -11.65 -25.94
CA ARG A 49 -2.65 -11.26 -27.07
C ARG A 49 -3.90 -10.72 -27.31
N GLY A 50 -4.32 -10.18 -26.83
CA GLY A 50 -5.33 -9.64 -27.10
C GLY A 50 -6.36 -9.78 -26.45
N LYS A 51 -6.26 -9.78 -25.52
CA LYS A 51 -7.18 -10.06 -24.96
C LYS A 51 -7.54 -9.65 -23.81
N LYS A 52 -7.85 -10.19 -23.05
CA LYS A 52 -8.28 -9.83 -21.94
C LYS A 52 -7.63 -10.36 -20.85
N TYR A 53 -7.25 -9.73 -19.87
CA TYR A 53 -6.67 -10.18 -18.69
C TYR A 53 -7.61 -9.87 -17.61
N ASP A 54 -7.64 -10.63 -16.58
CA ASP A 54 -8.42 -10.31 -15.42
C ASP A 54 -7.57 -9.49 -14.55
N ILE A 55 -7.80 -8.25 -14.44
CA ILE A 55 -7.04 -7.36 -13.58
C ILE A 55 -7.86 -7.08 -12.37
N ASN A 56 -7.33 -7.42 -11.22
CA ASN A 56 -8.01 -7.12 -9.98
C ASN A 56 -7.47 -5.86 -9.40
N LEU A 57 -8.34 -4.92 -9.13
CA LEU A 57 -7.97 -3.69 -8.48
C LEU A 57 -8.45 -3.76 -7.05
N VAL A 58 -7.54 -3.80 -6.14
CA VAL A 58 -7.87 -3.96 -4.73
C VAL A 58 -7.53 -2.68 -4.01
N PRO A 59 -8.47 -2.06 -3.31
CA PRO A 59 -8.18 -0.83 -2.61
C PRO A 59 -7.24 -1.07 -1.45
N LYS A 60 -6.28 -0.21 -1.32
CA LYS A 60 -5.32 -0.27 -0.25
C LYS A 60 -4.98 1.11 0.23
N ILE A 61 -4.28 1.20 1.33
CA ILE A 61 -3.88 2.47 1.90
C ILE A 61 -2.37 2.56 1.82
N LYS A 62 -1.89 3.70 1.40
CA LYS A 62 -0.47 3.97 1.39
C LYS A 62 -0.16 4.97 2.47
N VAL A 63 0.78 4.66 3.33
CA VAL A 63 1.21 5.55 4.39
C VAL A 63 2.65 5.92 4.12
N GLU A 64 2.92 7.21 4.04
CA GLU A 64 4.26 7.70 3.85
C GLU A 64 4.67 8.43 5.10
N THR A 65 5.82 8.12 5.64
CA THR A 65 6.24 8.77 6.86
C THR A 65 7.74 8.94 6.87
N VAL A 66 8.22 9.80 7.74
CA VAL A 66 9.62 10.10 7.88
C VAL A 66 10.01 9.91 9.34
N VAL A 67 11.09 9.20 9.54
CA VAL A 67 11.59 8.98 10.90
C VAL A 67 13.05 9.39 10.95
N CYS A 68 13.55 9.66 12.11
CA CYS A 68 14.95 10.00 12.33
C CYS A 68 15.74 8.77 12.70
#